data_d59ce6d9dbe874796c20d001fa4a30c0
#
_entry.id   d59ce6d9dbe874796c20d001fa4a30c0
#
_cell.length_a   1.000
_cell.length_b   1.000
_cell.length_c   1.000
_cell.angle_alpha   90.00
_cell.angle_beta   90.00
_cell.angle_gamma   90.00
#
_symmetry.space_group_name_H-M   'P 1'
#
loop_
_entity.id
_entity.type
_entity.pdbx_description
1 polymer ?
#
loop_
_entity_poly.entity_id
_entity_poly.type
_entity_poly.pdbx_seq_one_letter_code
_entity_poly.pdbx_strand_id
1 'polypeptide(L)'
;MYNDLKIANIKKTKKGSFATSASVLEDLAFKGYDLPKLVLEWRQLSKLKNTYSDSLPEHFNNNTKRVHTSFLLAATTTGRLASSDPNLQNIPIKTEDGKDIRKAFVAEKNMLFISADYNQIEMRILSDLADVKELKKAFKNNEDIHSLTASQIFNTDIKKVTNDMRRKAKAINFGIIYGISQYGLAKQINVSNNEAADFLNAYFLRFPEIKDYMSSTIKFCRKSGYVSNIFGRRTHITGINDKNFNVRNFQERAAINAPIQGSASEIM
;
A
#
# COMPACT_ATOMS: atom_id res chain seq x y z
N MET A 1 -16.25 -15.22 -23.08
CA MET A 1 -14.81 -15.05 -22.78
C MET A 1 -14.14 -16.38 -22.41
N TYR A 2 -14.40 -16.99 -21.25
CA TYR A 2 -13.64 -18.18 -20.82
C TYR A 2 -13.88 -19.42 -21.66
N ASN A 3 -15.12 -19.68 -22.02
CA ASN A 3 -15.47 -20.81 -22.90
C ASN A 3 -14.94 -20.62 -24.32
N ASP A 4 -15.06 -19.40 -24.85
CA ASP A 4 -14.64 -19.08 -26.23
C ASP A 4 -13.11 -19.14 -26.38
N LEU A 5 -12.39 -18.69 -25.35
CA LEU A 5 -10.93 -18.73 -25.29
C LEU A 5 -10.39 -20.10 -24.81
N LYS A 6 -11.26 -21.08 -24.53
CA LYS A 6 -10.91 -22.42 -24.04
C LYS A 6 -9.95 -22.40 -22.83
N ILE A 7 -10.11 -21.42 -21.95
CA ILE A 7 -9.25 -21.27 -20.76
C ILE A 7 -9.69 -22.30 -19.71
N ALA A 8 -8.80 -23.21 -19.38
CA ALA A 8 -9.04 -24.25 -18.37
C ALA A 8 -8.68 -23.77 -16.96
N ASN A 9 -9.22 -24.44 -15.93
CA ASN A 9 -8.86 -24.27 -14.52
C ASN A 9 -9.07 -22.87 -13.94
N ILE A 10 -10.16 -22.17 -14.33
CA ILE A 10 -10.49 -20.86 -13.82
C ILE A 10 -11.17 -20.96 -12.46
N LYS A 11 -10.76 -20.11 -11.53
CA LYS A 11 -11.45 -19.98 -10.24
C LYS A 11 -12.92 -19.62 -10.45
N LYS A 12 -13.81 -20.31 -9.75
CA LYS A 12 -15.23 -19.97 -9.69
C LYS A 12 -15.51 -19.14 -8.44
N THR A 13 -16.49 -18.27 -8.53
CA THR A 13 -17.06 -17.56 -7.38
C THR A 13 -17.87 -18.54 -6.51
N LYS A 14 -18.22 -18.11 -5.29
CA LYS A 14 -19.11 -18.91 -4.41
C LYS A 14 -20.46 -19.26 -5.05
N LYS A 15 -20.91 -18.47 -6.04
CA LYS A 15 -22.15 -18.69 -6.81
C LYS A 15 -21.96 -19.53 -8.07
N GLY A 16 -20.77 -20.12 -8.28
CA GLY A 16 -20.47 -20.99 -9.42
C GLY A 16 -20.07 -20.27 -10.71
N SER A 17 -20.16 -18.96 -10.80
CA SER A 17 -19.74 -18.18 -11.96
C SER A 17 -18.21 -18.08 -12.04
N PHE A 18 -17.65 -17.93 -13.21
CA PHE A 18 -16.21 -17.69 -13.37
C PHE A 18 -15.78 -16.37 -12.71
N ALA A 19 -14.69 -16.42 -11.95
CA ALA A 19 -14.16 -15.24 -11.30
C ALA A 19 -13.50 -14.30 -12.33
N THR A 20 -13.85 -13.02 -12.27
CA THR A 20 -13.28 -11.96 -13.11
C THR A 20 -12.60 -10.87 -12.27
N SER A 21 -12.07 -11.23 -11.08
CA SER A 21 -11.30 -10.29 -10.27
C SER A 21 -10.07 -9.79 -11.03
N ALA A 22 -9.59 -8.60 -10.68
CA ALA A 22 -8.39 -8.04 -11.31
C ALA A 22 -7.22 -9.04 -11.28
N SER A 23 -6.98 -9.70 -10.14
CA SER A 23 -5.90 -10.68 -10.00
C SER A 23 -6.01 -11.86 -10.97
N VAL A 24 -7.24 -12.36 -11.21
CA VAL A 24 -7.45 -13.47 -12.17
C VAL A 24 -7.22 -13.02 -13.61
N LEU A 25 -7.68 -11.80 -13.94
CA LEU A 25 -7.48 -11.27 -15.30
C LEU A 25 -6.01 -10.89 -15.54
N GLU A 26 -5.30 -10.38 -14.54
CA GLU A 26 -3.86 -10.10 -14.61
C GLU A 26 -3.06 -11.39 -14.83
N ASP A 27 -3.37 -12.47 -14.10
CA ASP A 27 -2.73 -13.76 -14.29
C ASP A 27 -2.96 -14.33 -15.72
N LEU A 28 -4.14 -14.09 -16.29
CA LEU A 28 -4.45 -14.50 -17.66
C LEU A 28 -3.76 -13.61 -18.69
N ALA A 29 -3.73 -12.30 -18.48
CA ALA A 29 -2.99 -11.37 -19.33
C ALA A 29 -1.49 -11.70 -19.35
N PHE A 30 -0.91 -12.04 -18.19
CA PHE A 30 0.47 -12.49 -18.08
C PHE A 30 0.74 -13.79 -18.86
N LYS A 31 -0.26 -14.69 -18.94
CA LYS A 31 -0.20 -15.92 -19.78
C LYS A 31 -0.39 -15.66 -21.28
N GLY A 32 -0.49 -14.41 -21.70
CA GLY A 32 -0.59 -14.02 -23.11
C GLY A 32 -2.01 -13.94 -23.67
N TYR A 33 -3.06 -13.95 -22.84
CA TYR A 33 -4.41 -13.76 -23.32
C TYR A 33 -4.75 -12.26 -23.49
N ASP A 34 -5.02 -11.82 -24.73
CA ASP A 34 -5.26 -10.40 -25.03
C ASP A 34 -6.58 -9.88 -24.45
N LEU A 35 -7.67 -10.66 -24.51
CA LEU A 35 -8.97 -10.20 -24.03
C LEU A 35 -8.98 -9.85 -22.53
N PRO A 36 -8.37 -10.63 -21.62
CA PRO A 36 -8.20 -10.21 -20.22
C PRO A 36 -7.46 -8.88 -20.07
N LYS A 37 -6.43 -8.63 -20.87
CA LYS A 37 -5.70 -7.36 -20.89
C LYS A 37 -6.61 -6.20 -21.29
N LEU A 38 -7.34 -6.33 -22.38
CA LEU A 38 -8.29 -5.31 -22.85
C LEU A 38 -9.41 -5.05 -21.83
N VAL A 39 -9.89 -6.09 -21.13
CA VAL A 39 -10.88 -5.94 -20.07
C VAL A 39 -10.32 -5.16 -18.88
N LEU A 40 -9.05 -5.38 -18.52
CA LEU A 40 -8.38 -4.60 -17.45
C LEU A 40 -8.23 -3.13 -17.85
N GLU A 41 -7.77 -2.87 -19.07
CA GLU A 41 -7.65 -1.50 -19.62
C GLU A 41 -9.01 -0.80 -19.66
N TRP A 42 -10.04 -1.47 -20.18
CA TRP A 42 -11.40 -0.93 -20.20
C TRP A 42 -11.93 -0.62 -18.80
N ARG A 43 -11.69 -1.50 -17.82
CA ARG A 43 -12.09 -1.28 -16.42
C ARG A 43 -11.38 -0.07 -15.82
N GLN A 44 -10.11 0.09 -16.13
CA GLN A 44 -9.33 1.26 -15.66
C GLN A 44 -9.92 2.56 -16.21
N LEU A 45 -10.14 2.64 -17.52
CA LEU A 45 -10.73 3.81 -18.18
C LEU A 45 -12.16 4.07 -17.70
N SER A 46 -12.98 3.03 -17.59
CA SER A 46 -14.35 3.14 -17.07
C SER A 46 -14.37 3.65 -15.63
N LYS A 47 -13.43 3.20 -14.79
CA LYS A 47 -13.30 3.72 -13.43
C LYS A 47 -12.92 5.19 -13.41
N LEU A 48 -11.96 5.61 -14.24
CA LEU A 48 -11.56 7.01 -14.36
C LEU A 48 -12.75 7.87 -14.81
N LYS A 49 -13.44 7.43 -15.86
CA LYS A 49 -14.64 8.11 -16.36
C LYS A 49 -15.70 8.24 -15.29
N ASN A 50 -16.18 7.12 -14.74
CA ASN A 50 -17.33 7.12 -13.83
C ASN A 50 -17.02 7.80 -12.49
N THR A 51 -15.80 7.66 -11.97
CA THR A 51 -15.44 8.21 -10.65
C THR A 51 -15.04 9.67 -10.70
N TYR A 52 -14.42 10.12 -11.81
CA TYR A 52 -13.87 11.47 -11.89
C TYR A 52 -14.54 12.31 -12.96
N SER A 53 -14.52 11.92 -14.24
CA SER A 53 -15.04 12.76 -15.32
C SER A 53 -16.55 12.98 -15.23
N ASP A 54 -17.29 11.96 -14.87
CA ASP A 54 -18.76 12.05 -14.77
C ASP A 54 -19.20 12.53 -13.37
N SER A 55 -18.63 11.93 -12.31
CA SER A 55 -19.11 12.18 -10.94
C SER A 55 -18.63 13.51 -10.34
N LEU A 56 -17.37 13.94 -10.57
CA LEU A 56 -16.89 15.18 -9.96
C LEU A 56 -17.70 16.43 -10.32
N PRO A 57 -18.14 16.61 -11.58
CA PRO A 57 -19.01 17.76 -11.93
C PRO A 57 -20.35 17.79 -11.18
N GLU A 58 -20.89 16.62 -10.77
CA GLU A 58 -22.13 16.54 -10.00
C GLU A 58 -21.99 17.12 -8.58
N HIS A 59 -20.77 17.14 -8.06
CA HIS A 59 -20.45 17.74 -6.75
C HIS A 59 -20.08 19.23 -6.83
N PHE A 60 -20.24 19.84 -8.00
CA PHE A 60 -19.91 21.25 -8.18
C PHE A 60 -20.90 22.16 -7.42
N ASN A 61 -20.36 22.99 -6.52
CA ASN A 61 -21.16 23.94 -5.77
C ASN A 61 -21.31 25.25 -6.57
N ASN A 62 -22.54 25.61 -6.93
CA ASN A 62 -22.82 26.78 -7.75
C ASN A 62 -22.45 28.11 -7.06
N ASN A 63 -22.44 28.18 -5.72
CA ASN A 63 -22.13 29.41 -4.99
C ASN A 63 -20.61 29.63 -4.92
N THR A 64 -19.84 28.58 -4.57
CA THR A 64 -18.40 28.67 -4.41
C THR A 64 -17.62 28.43 -5.70
N LYS A 65 -18.28 27.89 -6.73
CA LYS A 65 -17.68 27.47 -8.02
C LYS A 65 -16.59 26.39 -7.84
N ARG A 66 -16.72 25.55 -6.81
CA ARG A 66 -15.74 24.54 -6.44
C ARG A 66 -16.42 23.22 -6.05
N VAL A 67 -15.63 22.16 -6.03
CA VAL A 67 -16.00 20.85 -5.44
C VAL A 67 -15.50 20.82 -4.01
N HIS A 68 -16.36 20.42 -3.08
CA HIS A 68 -16.05 20.28 -1.66
C HIS A 68 -16.24 18.83 -1.23
N THR A 69 -15.25 18.28 -0.56
CA THR A 69 -15.35 16.96 0.07
C THR A 69 -15.77 17.09 1.53
N SER A 70 -16.32 16.03 2.07
CA SER A 70 -16.52 15.87 3.52
C SER A 70 -15.35 15.09 4.12
N PHE A 71 -14.65 15.67 5.11
CA PHE A 71 -13.59 14.98 5.84
C PHE A 71 -14.16 14.30 7.10
N LEU A 72 -13.94 12.99 7.19
CA LEU A 72 -14.36 12.16 8.31
C LEU A 72 -13.16 11.89 9.24
N LEU A 73 -13.21 12.44 10.44
CA LEU A 73 -12.13 12.36 11.42
C LEU A 73 -12.03 11.00 12.12
N ALA A 74 -13.13 10.25 12.21
CA ALA A 74 -13.23 9.01 12.97
C ALA A 74 -13.60 7.79 12.11
N ALA A 75 -13.38 7.86 10.80
CA ALA A 75 -13.74 6.78 9.88
C ALA A 75 -12.69 5.67 9.79
N THR A 76 -11.46 5.90 10.25
CA THR A 76 -10.38 4.92 10.19
C THR A 76 -9.91 4.51 11.58
N THR A 77 -9.53 3.25 11.76
CA THR A 77 -9.02 2.74 13.04
C THR A 77 -7.65 3.31 13.41
N THR A 78 -6.89 3.80 12.43
CA THR A 78 -5.55 4.36 12.61
C THR A 78 -5.55 5.88 12.82
N GLY A 79 -6.72 6.54 12.80
CA GLY A 79 -6.81 8.00 12.95
C GLY A 79 -6.51 8.80 11.68
N ARG A 80 -6.31 8.15 10.53
CA ARG A 80 -6.21 8.84 9.24
C ARG A 80 -7.53 9.51 8.89
N LEU A 81 -7.49 10.69 8.28
CA LEU A 81 -8.65 11.31 7.65
C LEU A 81 -9.17 10.42 6.52
N ALA A 82 -10.47 10.33 6.41
CA ALA A 82 -11.13 9.81 5.20
C ALA A 82 -11.87 10.96 4.50
N SER A 83 -11.96 10.89 3.19
CA SER A 83 -12.63 11.86 2.35
C SER A 83 -13.80 11.18 1.64
N SER A 84 -15.01 11.78 1.70
CA SER A 84 -16.21 11.27 1.06
C SER A 84 -17.02 12.42 0.41
N ASP A 85 -17.83 12.07 -0.54
CA ASP A 85 -18.82 12.91 -1.19
C ASP A 85 -18.28 14.23 -1.77
N PRO A 86 -17.30 14.18 -2.68
CA PRO A 86 -16.62 13.04 -3.29
C PRO A 86 -15.32 12.65 -2.56
N ASN A 87 -14.84 11.41 -2.76
CA ASN A 87 -13.52 11.02 -2.24
C ASN A 87 -12.40 11.61 -3.09
N LEU A 88 -11.75 12.67 -2.60
CA LEU A 88 -10.64 13.35 -3.26
C LEU A 88 -9.25 12.78 -2.91
N GLN A 89 -9.15 11.85 -1.94
CA GLN A 89 -7.87 11.23 -1.57
C GLN A 89 -7.39 10.16 -2.57
N ASN A 90 -8.30 9.67 -3.44
CA ASN A 90 -8.00 8.60 -4.39
C ASN A 90 -7.77 9.09 -5.82
N ILE A 91 -7.57 10.39 -6.04
CA ILE A 91 -7.28 10.94 -7.36
C ILE A 91 -6.00 10.30 -7.90
N PRO A 92 -6.05 9.64 -9.07
CA PRO A 92 -4.91 8.87 -9.58
C PRO A 92 -3.73 9.78 -9.93
N ILE A 93 -2.51 9.24 -9.82
CA ILE A 93 -1.26 9.96 -10.11
C ILE A 93 -0.29 9.14 -10.96
N LYS A 94 -0.49 7.81 -11.05
CA LYS A 94 0.50 6.92 -11.67
C LYS A 94 0.41 6.86 -13.20
N THR A 95 -0.77 7.08 -13.76
CA THR A 95 -1.02 7.03 -15.21
C THR A 95 -1.11 8.44 -15.78
N GLU A 96 -0.87 8.60 -17.08
CA GLU A 96 -1.00 9.91 -17.75
C GLU A 96 -2.45 10.41 -17.66
N ASP A 97 -3.44 9.57 -17.95
CA ASP A 97 -4.88 9.94 -17.79
C ASP A 97 -5.20 10.41 -16.36
N GLY A 98 -4.58 9.76 -15.36
CA GLY A 98 -4.73 10.17 -13.96
C GLY A 98 -4.09 11.53 -13.65
N LYS A 99 -2.95 11.84 -14.27
CA LYS A 99 -2.32 13.15 -14.18
C LYS A 99 -3.15 14.23 -14.86
N ASP A 100 -3.81 13.90 -15.97
CA ASP A 100 -4.69 14.84 -16.67
C ASP A 100 -5.91 15.22 -15.82
N ILE A 101 -6.50 14.25 -15.10
CA ILE A 101 -7.57 14.54 -14.12
C ILE A 101 -7.08 15.55 -13.06
N ARG A 102 -5.84 15.43 -12.58
CA ARG A 102 -5.26 16.37 -11.61
C ARG A 102 -5.13 17.79 -12.13
N LYS A 103 -4.97 18.01 -13.43
CA LYS A 103 -4.91 19.36 -14.04
C LYS A 103 -6.21 20.14 -13.91
N ALA A 104 -7.35 19.45 -13.70
CA ALA A 104 -8.63 20.08 -13.43
C ALA A 104 -8.70 20.75 -12.05
N PHE A 105 -7.82 20.39 -11.12
CA PHE A 105 -7.75 20.97 -9.79
C PHE A 105 -6.82 22.18 -9.83
N VAL A 106 -7.41 23.34 -9.78
CA VAL A 106 -6.70 24.62 -9.89
C VAL A 106 -6.82 25.43 -8.62
N ALA A 107 -5.78 26.22 -8.30
CA ALA A 107 -5.87 27.19 -7.22
C ALA A 107 -6.80 28.35 -7.61
N GLU A 108 -7.25 29.11 -6.63
CA GLU A 108 -8.00 30.33 -6.86
C GLU A 108 -7.12 31.38 -7.54
N LYS A 109 -7.76 32.37 -8.18
CA LYS A 109 -7.01 33.44 -8.86
C LYS A 109 -6.05 34.12 -7.87
N ASN A 110 -4.80 34.27 -8.26
CA ASN A 110 -3.69 34.81 -7.46
C ASN A 110 -3.25 33.92 -6.26
N MET A 111 -3.69 32.66 -6.20
CA MET A 111 -3.26 31.66 -5.24
C MET A 111 -2.45 30.55 -5.91
N LEU A 112 -1.69 29.80 -5.12
CA LEU A 112 -0.91 28.66 -5.56
C LEU A 112 -1.27 27.44 -4.71
N PHE A 113 -1.24 26.26 -5.32
CA PHE A 113 -1.21 25.01 -4.57
C PHE A 113 0.19 24.79 -3.99
N ILE A 114 0.23 24.51 -2.68
CA ILE A 114 1.42 24.02 -2.01
C ILE A 114 1.15 22.57 -1.63
N SER A 115 2.01 21.65 -2.09
CA SER A 115 1.98 20.23 -1.70
C SER A 115 3.21 19.92 -0.88
N ALA A 116 3.02 19.51 0.35
CA ALA A 116 4.09 19.09 1.25
C ALA A 116 3.79 17.66 1.72
N ASP A 117 4.80 16.79 1.74
CA ASP A 117 4.70 15.42 2.19
C ASP A 117 5.91 15.06 3.06
N TYR A 118 5.66 14.35 4.15
CA TYR A 118 6.73 13.85 4.99
C TYR A 118 7.51 12.74 4.26
N ASN A 119 8.80 12.95 4.10
CA ASN A 119 9.65 11.97 3.45
C ASN A 119 9.75 10.68 4.29
N GLN A 120 9.15 9.61 3.77
CA GLN A 120 9.22 8.25 4.33
C GLN A 120 8.83 8.14 5.81
N ILE A 121 7.79 8.88 6.25
CA ILE A 121 7.40 8.98 7.66
C ILE A 121 7.19 7.60 8.30
N GLU A 122 6.52 6.67 7.63
CA GLU A 122 6.25 5.33 8.16
C GLU A 122 7.53 4.51 8.39
N MET A 123 8.53 4.65 7.50
CA MET A 123 9.83 3.99 7.69
C MET A 123 10.63 4.61 8.84
N ARG A 124 10.53 5.93 9.03
CA ARG A 124 11.16 6.62 10.16
C ARG A 124 10.55 6.15 11.48
N ILE A 125 9.22 6.05 11.55
CA ILE A 125 8.50 5.55 12.72
C ILE A 125 8.85 4.08 12.98
N LEU A 126 8.87 3.23 11.95
CA LEU A 126 9.28 1.83 12.10
C LEU A 126 10.71 1.72 12.63
N SER A 127 11.64 2.53 12.10
CA SER A 127 13.04 2.51 12.57
C SER A 127 13.16 2.88 14.05
N ASP A 128 12.24 3.69 14.55
CA ASP A 128 12.18 4.07 15.97
C ASP A 128 11.50 3.02 16.84
N LEU A 129 10.33 2.55 16.44
CA LEU A 129 9.57 1.51 17.15
C LEU A 129 10.33 0.18 17.27
N ALA A 130 11.08 -0.19 16.23
CA ALA A 130 11.91 -1.40 16.20
C ALA A 130 13.36 -1.17 16.71
N ASP A 131 13.72 0.05 17.05
CA ASP A 131 15.07 0.48 17.47
C ASP A 131 16.18 0.08 16.48
N VAL A 132 15.94 0.22 15.18
CA VAL A 132 16.94 -0.10 14.14
C VAL A 132 17.97 1.01 14.04
N LYS A 133 19.08 0.90 14.74
CA LYS A 133 20.13 1.94 14.84
C LYS A 133 20.68 2.37 13.48
N GLU A 134 20.84 1.43 12.58
CA GLU A 134 21.36 1.70 11.23
C GLU A 134 20.39 2.56 10.41
N LEU A 135 19.11 2.23 10.40
CA LEU A 135 18.09 3.05 9.72
C LEU A 135 17.96 4.44 10.35
N LYS A 136 17.98 4.53 11.70
CA LYS A 136 18.00 5.82 12.41
C LYS A 136 19.19 6.68 11.99
N LYS A 137 20.40 6.09 11.91
CA LYS A 137 21.61 6.78 11.47
C LYS A 137 21.49 7.24 10.01
N ALA A 138 21.03 6.37 9.12
CA ALA A 138 20.86 6.68 7.71
C ALA A 138 19.85 7.83 7.51
N PHE A 139 18.72 7.81 8.22
CA PHE A 139 17.77 8.93 8.20
C PHE A 139 18.36 10.26 8.73
N LYS A 140 19.16 10.18 9.80
CA LYS A 140 19.82 11.38 10.34
C LYS A 140 20.83 11.98 9.36
N ASN A 141 21.48 11.14 8.56
CA ASN A 141 22.44 11.53 7.54
C ASN A 141 21.77 11.89 6.19
N ASN A 142 20.44 11.85 6.08
CA ASN A 142 19.69 12.02 4.82
C ASN A 142 20.09 11.03 3.71
N GLU A 143 20.48 9.81 4.08
CA GLU A 143 20.81 8.75 3.13
C GLU A 143 19.54 8.17 2.49
N ASP A 144 19.67 7.68 1.25
CA ASP A 144 18.57 6.99 0.57
C ASP A 144 18.39 5.57 1.12
N ILE A 145 17.40 5.40 2.01
CA ILE A 145 17.10 4.13 2.65
C ILE A 145 16.80 3.02 1.65
N HIS A 146 16.19 3.33 0.52
CA HIS A 146 15.88 2.30 -0.47
C HIS A 146 17.14 1.83 -1.19
N SER A 147 18.09 2.71 -1.45
CA SER A 147 19.39 2.34 -1.98
C SER A 147 20.26 1.60 -0.94
N LEU A 148 20.21 2.02 0.33
CA LEU A 148 20.86 1.29 1.43
C LEU A 148 20.30 -0.14 1.54
N THR A 149 18.99 -0.29 1.62
CA THR A 149 18.33 -1.62 1.67
C THR A 149 18.68 -2.46 0.43
N ALA A 150 18.70 -1.85 -0.76
CA ALA A 150 19.06 -2.55 -1.99
C ALA A 150 20.50 -3.07 -1.95
N SER A 151 21.46 -2.24 -1.52
CA SER A 151 22.86 -2.66 -1.43
C SER A 151 23.03 -3.86 -0.52
N GLN A 152 22.26 -3.94 0.55
CA GLN A 152 22.32 -5.02 1.53
C GLN A 152 21.60 -6.28 1.06
N ILE A 153 20.40 -6.18 0.51
CA ILE A 153 19.63 -7.34 0.01
C ILE A 153 20.32 -7.98 -1.19
N PHE A 154 20.88 -7.18 -2.10
CA PHE A 154 21.55 -7.66 -3.31
C PHE A 154 23.07 -7.86 -3.12
N ASN A 155 23.59 -7.64 -1.90
CA ASN A 155 25.00 -7.74 -1.56
C ASN A 155 25.90 -7.01 -2.57
N THR A 156 25.60 -5.76 -2.83
CA THR A 156 26.32 -4.91 -3.79
C THR A 156 26.70 -3.58 -3.16
N ASP A 157 27.73 -2.92 -3.71
CA ASP A 157 28.09 -1.57 -3.30
C ASP A 157 26.94 -0.60 -3.57
N ILE A 158 26.69 0.33 -2.64
CA ILE A 158 25.60 1.31 -2.75
C ILE A 158 25.70 2.15 -4.05
N LYS A 159 26.92 2.41 -4.51
CA LYS A 159 27.18 3.15 -5.76
C LYS A 159 26.84 2.34 -7.03
N LYS A 160 26.72 1.02 -6.89
CA LYS A 160 26.35 0.10 -7.98
C LYS A 160 24.88 -0.30 -7.94
N VAL A 161 24.09 0.23 -7.02
CA VAL A 161 22.67 -0.03 -6.93
C VAL A 161 21.97 0.53 -8.17
N THR A 162 21.33 -0.35 -8.94
CA THR A 162 20.55 0.05 -10.12
C THR A 162 19.18 0.57 -9.73
N ASN A 163 18.53 1.30 -10.65
CA ASN A 163 17.16 1.78 -10.44
C ASN A 163 16.17 0.62 -10.19
N ASP A 164 16.37 -0.55 -10.82
CA ASP A 164 15.53 -1.72 -10.61
C ASP A 164 15.73 -2.31 -9.21
N MET A 165 16.98 -2.46 -8.74
CA MET A 165 17.28 -2.90 -7.38
C MET A 165 16.64 -1.95 -6.35
N ARG A 166 16.81 -0.64 -6.54
CA ARG A 166 16.21 0.39 -5.67
C ARG A 166 14.67 0.29 -5.68
N ARG A 167 14.05 0.08 -6.83
CA ARG A 167 12.60 -0.12 -6.97
C ARG A 167 12.12 -1.36 -6.23
N LYS A 168 12.83 -2.48 -6.36
CA LYS A 168 12.54 -3.72 -5.63
C LYS A 168 12.71 -3.53 -4.12
N ALA A 169 13.78 -2.92 -3.67
CA ALA A 169 14.00 -2.62 -2.24
C ALA A 169 12.93 -1.68 -1.68
N LYS A 170 12.48 -0.69 -2.45
CA LYS A 170 11.35 0.17 -2.07
C LYS A 170 10.07 -0.66 -1.87
N ALA A 171 9.78 -1.59 -2.77
CA ALA A 171 8.62 -2.46 -2.64
C ALA A 171 8.72 -3.40 -1.42
N ILE A 172 9.93 -3.89 -1.11
CA ILE A 172 10.19 -4.71 0.09
C ILE A 172 9.99 -3.88 1.36
N ASN A 173 10.61 -2.70 1.46
CA ASN A 173 10.50 -1.83 2.62
C ASN A 173 9.04 -1.50 2.96
N PHE A 174 8.26 -1.06 1.97
CA PHE A 174 6.84 -0.78 2.17
C PHE A 174 6.03 -2.05 2.40
N GLY A 175 6.34 -3.12 1.66
CA GLY A 175 5.67 -4.40 1.81
C GLY A 175 5.75 -4.93 3.25
N ILE A 176 6.91 -4.83 3.87
CA ILE A 176 7.14 -5.29 5.26
C ILE A 176 6.33 -4.48 6.25
N ILE A 177 6.26 -3.16 6.12
CA ILE A 177 5.41 -2.30 6.96
C ILE A 177 3.94 -2.75 6.91
N TYR A 178 3.48 -3.18 5.73
CA TYR A 178 2.11 -3.66 5.53
C TYR A 178 1.95 -5.18 5.70
N GLY A 179 2.99 -5.87 6.18
CA GLY A 179 2.95 -7.32 6.43
C GLY A 179 2.77 -8.15 5.16
N ILE A 180 3.44 -7.78 4.07
CA ILE A 180 3.33 -8.48 2.79
C ILE A 180 3.73 -9.94 2.92
N SER A 181 2.97 -10.83 2.28
CA SER A 181 3.36 -12.23 2.14
C SER A 181 4.40 -12.40 1.02
N GLN A 182 5.16 -13.49 1.08
CA GLN A 182 6.07 -13.91 0.03
C GLN A 182 5.40 -13.91 -1.35
N TYR A 183 4.19 -14.49 -1.46
CA TYR A 183 3.42 -14.51 -2.70
C TYR A 183 3.03 -13.09 -3.17
N GLY A 184 2.62 -12.22 -2.25
CA GLY A 184 2.28 -10.83 -2.55
C GLY A 184 3.50 -10.05 -3.07
N LEU A 185 4.67 -10.24 -2.42
CA LEU A 185 5.91 -9.60 -2.85
C LEU A 185 6.35 -10.11 -4.23
N ALA A 186 6.36 -11.43 -4.44
CA ALA A 186 6.71 -12.04 -5.73
C ALA A 186 5.93 -11.41 -6.90
N LYS A 187 4.61 -11.26 -6.72
CA LYS A 187 3.73 -10.64 -7.71
C LYS A 187 4.03 -9.14 -7.89
N GLN A 188 4.30 -8.41 -6.80
CA GLN A 188 4.52 -6.97 -6.84
C GLN A 188 5.81 -6.57 -7.56
N ILE A 189 6.88 -7.36 -7.39
CA ILE A 189 8.20 -7.07 -8.01
C ILE A 189 8.51 -7.95 -9.21
N ASN A 190 7.54 -8.79 -9.62
CA ASN A 190 7.63 -9.69 -10.79
C ASN A 190 8.83 -10.64 -10.73
N VAL A 191 8.90 -11.41 -9.65
CA VAL A 191 9.92 -12.46 -9.44
C VAL A 191 9.26 -13.78 -9.05
N SER A 192 10.03 -14.86 -9.00
CA SER A 192 9.55 -16.14 -8.47
C SER A 192 9.26 -16.07 -6.96
N ASN A 193 8.42 -16.99 -6.48
CA ASN A 193 8.15 -17.07 -5.03
C ASN A 193 9.42 -17.36 -4.21
N ASN A 194 10.35 -18.15 -4.76
CA ASN A 194 11.60 -18.47 -4.06
C ASN A 194 12.49 -17.24 -3.94
N GLU A 195 12.66 -16.47 -5.01
CA GLU A 195 13.42 -15.21 -4.97
C GLU A 195 12.79 -14.20 -4.00
N ALA A 196 11.45 -14.10 -3.96
CA ALA A 196 10.77 -13.24 -3.00
C ALA A 196 11.01 -13.70 -1.54
N ALA A 197 11.06 -15.02 -1.29
CA ALA A 197 11.43 -15.56 0.00
C ALA A 197 12.87 -15.21 0.38
N ASP A 198 13.80 -15.35 -0.55
CA ASP A 198 15.21 -15.03 -0.34
C ASP A 198 15.38 -13.54 0.00
N PHE A 199 14.68 -12.64 -0.70
CA PHE A 199 14.70 -11.21 -0.40
C PHE A 199 14.14 -10.89 0.99
N LEU A 200 13.03 -11.53 1.39
CA LEU A 200 12.48 -11.35 2.74
C LEU A 200 13.42 -11.89 3.82
N ASN A 201 14.04 -13.05 3.57
CA ASN A 201 15.00 -13.64 4.49
C ASN A 201 16.26 -12.76 4.63
N ALA A 202 16.82 -12.28 3.52
CA ALA A 202 17.95 -11.35 3.52
C ALA A 202 17.62 -10.05 4.27
N TYR A 203 16.41 -9.52 4.08
CA TYR A 203 15.95 -8.33 4.79
C TYR A 203 15.88 -8.56 6.31
N PHE A 204 15.25 -9.64 6.76
CA PHE A 204 15.12 -9.93 8.19
C PHE A 204 16.43 -10.41 8.84
N LEU A 205 17.35 -10.96 8.05
CA LEU A 205 18.70 -11.23 8.51
C LEU A 205 19.48 -9.93 8.78
N ARG A 206 19.23 -8.93 7.94
CA ARG A 206 19.89 -7.63 8.05
C ARG A 206 19.26 -6.73 9.12
N PHE A 207 17.94 -6.79 9.27
CA PHE A 207 17.17 -6.00 10.24
C PHE A 207 16.37 -6.93 11.17
N PRO A 208 17.05 -7.71 12.02
CA PRO A 208 16.38 -8.64 12.93
C PRO A 208 15.43 -7.92 13.91
N GLU A 209 15.74 -6.68 14.28
CA GLU A 209 14.93 -5.86 15.19
C GLU A 209 13.53 -5.62 14.64
N ILE A 210 13.36 -5.52 13.31
CA ILE A 210 12.05 -5.38 12.67
C ILE A 210 11.24 -6.68 12.85
N LYS A 211 11.88 -7.84 12.69
CA LYS A 211 11.23 -9.13 12.91
C LYS A 211 10.78 -9.29 14.37
N ASP A 212 11.63 -8.85 15.30
CA ASP A 212 11.35 -8.90 16.74
C ASP A 212 10.21 -7.94 17.10
N TYR A 213 10.20 -6.73 16.54
CA TYR A 213 9.08 -5.80 16.66
C TYR A 213 7.75 -6.41 16.17
N MET A 214 7.74 -7.02 14.98
CA MET A 214 6.55 -7.66 14.43
C MET A 214 6.05 -8.78 15.35
N SER A 215 6.95 -9.65 15.79
CA SER A 215 6.64 -10.80 16.63
C SER A 215 6.13 -10.38 18.02
N SER A 216 6.79 -9.42 18.65
CA SER A 216 6.40 -8.88 19.97
C SER A 216 5.06 -8.14 19.90
N THR A 217 4.81 -7.36 18.83
CA THR A 217 3.56 -6.65 18.61
C THR A 217 2.39 -7.63 18.46
N ILE A 218 2.54 -8.69 17.67
CA ILE A 218 1.51 -9.73 17.53
C ILE A 218 1.25 -10.41 18.88
N LYS A 219 2.32 -10.78 19.60
CA LYS A 219 2.22 -11.44 20.92
C LYS A 219 1.50 -10.54 21.93
N PHE A 220 1.84 -9.27 21.98
CA PHE A 220 1.16 -8.29 22.82
C PHE A 220 -0.31 -8.15 22.42
N CYS A 221 -0.61 -8.00 21.13
CA CYS A 221 -1.97 -7.83 20.64
C CYS A 221 -2.84 -9.05 20.95
N ARG A 222 -2.31 -10.26 20.82
CA ARG A 222 -3.04 -11.50 21.18
C ARG A 222 -3.44 -11.56 22.66
N LYS A 223 -2.62 -10.97 23.53
CA LYS A 223 -2.88 -10.93 24.98
C LYS A 223 -3.84 -9.80 25.35
N SER A 224 -3.68 -8.62 24.75
CA SER A 224 -4.38 -7.39 25.16
C SER A 224 -5.61 -7.07 24.31
N GLY A 225 -5.71 -7.62 23.08
CA GLY A 225 -6.79 -7.32 22.13
C GLY A 225 -6.61 -6.00 21.37
N TYR A 226 -5.53 -5.27 21.62
CA TYR A 226 -5.22 -3.99 20.96
C TYR A 226 -3.72 -3.79 20.78
N VAL A 227 -3.37 -2.80 19.96
CA VAL A 227 -2.03 -2.22 19.85
C VAL A 227 -2.11 -0.71 20.09
N SER A 228 -0.97 -0.07 20.43
CA SER A 228 -0.92 1.38 20.66
C SER A 228 0.11 2.03 19.74
N ASN A 229 -0.18 3.26 19.30
CA ASN A 229 0.80 4.10 18.64
C ASN A 229 1.73 4.79 19.66
N ILE A 230 2.71 5.59 19.19
CA ILE A 230 3.69 6.28 20.05
C ILE A 230 3.06 7.34 20.98
N PHE A 231 1.85 7.80 20.66
CA PHE A 231 1.09 8.77 21.48
C PHE A 231 0.08 8.11 22.43
N GLY A 232 0.02 6.76 22.44
CA GLY A 232 -0.85 6.01 23.33
C GLY A 232 -2.25 5.73 22.78
N ARG A 233 -2.59 6.15 21.56
CA ARG A 233 -3.86 5.80 20.91
C ARG A 233 -3.93 4.30 20.72
N ARG A 234 -5.01 3.68 21.19
CA ARG A 234 -5.24 2.24 21.07
C ARG A 234 -6.07 1.92 19.83
N THR A 235 -5.60 0.94 19.07
CA THR A 235 -6.34 0.32 17.97
C THR A 235 -6.72 -1.09 18.37
N HIS A 236 -8.01 -1.35 18.55
CA HIS A 236 -8.52 -2.68 18.87
C HIS A 236 -8.50 -3.57 17.63
N ILE A 237 -7.97 -4.78 17.79
CA ILE A 237 -7.83 -5.76 16.72
C ILE A 237 -8.72 -6.97 17.05
N THR A 238 -9.98 -6.86 16.67
CA THR A 238 -10.93 -7.97 16.82
C THR A 238 -10.56 -9.09 15.83
N GLY A 239 -10.53 -10.34 16.29
CA GLY A 239 -10.17 -11.48 15.45
C GLY A 239 -8.67 -11.78 15.36
N ILE A 240 -7.82 -11.15 16.18
CA ILE A 240 -6.37 -11.50 16.26
C ILE A 240 -6.14 -12.96 16.68
N ASN A 241 -7.09 -13.54 17.42
CA ASN A 241 -7.09 -14.93 17.87
C ASN A 241 -8.12 -15.80 17.13
N ASP A 242 -8.61 -15.36 15.95
CA ASP A 242 -9.60 -16.11 15.17
C ASP A 242 -9.05 -17.48 14.76
N LYS A 243 -9.93 -18.49 14.78
CA LYS A 243 -9.59 -19.85 14.35
C LYS A 243 -9.31 -19.92 12.84
N ASN A 244 -9.98 -19.06 12.05
CA ASN A 244 -9.74 -18.96 10.61
C ASN A 244 -8.39 -18.32 10.33
N PHE A 245 -7.50 -19.09 9.69
CA PHE A 245 -6.17 -18.66 9.34
C PHE A 245 -6.13 -17.36 8.52
N ASN A 246 -7.03 -17.19 7.55
CA ASN A 246 -7.05 -16.00 6.70
C ASN A 246 -7.47 -14.75 7.48
N VAL A 247 -8.46 -14.86 8.37
CA VAL A 247 -8.89 -13.77 9.25
C VAL A 247 -7.74 -13.42 10.19
N ARG A 248 -7.16 -14.41 10.86
CA ARG A 248 -6.05 -14.20 11.78
C ARG A 248 -4.85 -13.52 11.10
N ASN A 249 -4.41 -14.01 9.95
CA ASN A 249 -3.33 -13.39 9.17
C ASN A 249 -3.61 -11.95 8.77
N PHE A 250 -4.84 -11.63 8.41
CA PHE A 250 -5.23 -10.26 8.10
C PHE A 250 -5.12 -9.38 9.35
N GLN A 251 -5.57 -9.86 10.50
CA GLN A 251 -5.52 -9.13 11.77
C GLN A 251 -4.09 -8.98 12.30
N GLU A 252 -3.21 -9.95 12.10
CA GLU A 252 -1.78 -9.83 12.43
C GLU A 252 -1.11 -8.72 11.63
N ARG A 253 -1.40 -8.61 10.34
CA ARG A 253 -0.91 -7.49 9.52
C ARG A 253 -1.46 -6.14 10.00
N ALA A 254 -2.73 -6.08 10.34
CA ALA A 254 -3.35 -4.89 10.89
C ALA A 254 -2.70 -4.48 12.23
N ALA A 255 -2.38 -5.44 13.10
CA ALA A 255 -1.71 -5.21 14.37
C ALA A 255 -0.28 -4.64 14.20
N ILE A 256 0.48 -5.14 13.23
CA ILE A 256 1.83 -4.63 12.93
C ILE A 256 1.78 -3.21 12.37
N ASN A 257 0.83 -2.96 11.47
CA ASN A 257 0.73 -1.70 10.74
C ASN A 257 0.10 -0.57 11.57
N ALA A 258 -0.88 -0.85 12.42
CA ALA A 258 -1.65 0.17 13.12
C ALA A 258 -0.80 1.12 14.01
N PRO A 259 0.22 0.67 14.77
CA PRO A 259 1.09 1.57 15.51
C PRO A 259 1.85 2.53 14.61
N ILE A 260 2.34 2.06 13.46
CA ILE A 260 3.12 2.85 12.51
C ILE A 260 2.23 3.89 11.83
N GLN A 261 1.13 3.43 11.25
CA GLN A 261 0.18 4.29 10.54
C GLN A 261 -0.51 5.30 11.48
N GLY A 262 -0.88 4.85 12.69
CA GLY A 262 -1.50 5.70 13.69
C GLY A 262 -0.55 6.77 14.20
N SER A 263 0.72 6.46 14.37
CA SER A 263 1.74 7.45 14.72
C SER A 263 1.93 8.48 13.60
N ALA A 264 2.02 8.02 12.35
CA ALA A 264 2.13 8.90 11.19
C ALA A 264 0.93 9.85 11.07
N SER A 265 -0.27 9.35 11.34
CA SER A 265 -1.50 10.14 11.30
C SER A 265 -1.56 11.23 12.36
N GLU A 266 -1.00 11.00 13.55
CA GLU A 266 -1.00 11.99 14.64
C GLU A 266 0.15 12.99 14.54
N ILE A 267 1.21 12.70 13.79
CA ILE A 267 2.29 13.65 13.48
C ILE A 267 1.82 14.70 12.45
N MET A 268 0.93 14.30 11.55
CA MET A 268 0.36 15.19 10.53
C MET A 268 -0.70 16.13 11.11
#